data_768ecfa55e703dbd15b9e2c14747e957
#
_entry.id   768ecfa55e703dbd15b9e2c14747e957
#
_cell.length_a   1.000
_cell.length_b   1.000
_cell.length_c   1.000
_cell.angle_alpha   90.00
_cell.angle_beta   90.00
_cell.angle_gamma   90.00
#
_symmetry.space_group_name_H-M   'P 1'
#
loop_
_entity.id
_entity.type
_entity.pdbx_description
1 polymer ?
#
loop_
_entity_poly.entity_id
_entity_poly.type
_entity_poly.pdbx_seq_one_letter_code
_entity_poly.pdbx_strand_id
1 'polypeptide(L)'
;MWQRQLVRPEVLAPEEWLLRAKEHQRRAARFTEPYLQRRSAGRKHPVEDFLFTYYSHKPGQLLRWHPGAGVVVTGDAAMDRQGWKYYRPLSAAERGVLGLLTEDLANDAGAVTFDHEKFRRERAEIVAFARVILAGTAARPARFACFGLHEWAMVYKSRLNGVRHEYLDLRLGAEGTDTVVEQSRIGCSHFDAYRFYTPQAAPLNTLRPSRENQRDMEQPGCLHANMDLYKWAYKLSPALPSELVMDCFELSWRIREMDMQASPYDLSAWGYEPIRIETAEGRAQYAAAQRGFSEESQKLRGRLLAALDNLDSLDRMDG
;
A
#
# COMPACT_ATOMS: atom_id res chain seq x y z
N MET A 1 -8.22 -3.57 -40.14
CA MET A 1 -9.21 -2.59 -39.66
C MET A 1 -9.67 -3.09 -38.29
N TRP A 2 -8.94 -2.70 -37.21
CA TRP A 2 -9.27 -3.11 -35.84
C TRP A 2 -10.31 -2.12 -35.34
N GLN A 3 -11.53 -2.59 -35.10
CA GLN A 3 -12.54 -1.81 -34.37
C GLN A 3 -12.02 -1.58 -32.95
N ARG A 4 -11.63 -0.33 -32.66
CA ARG A 4 -11.34 0.11 -31.28
C ARG A 4 -12.66 0.03 -30.51
N GLN A 5 -12.78 -0.93 -29.60
CA GLN A 5 -13.81 -0.89 -28.57
C GLN A 5 -13.52 0.28 -27.68
N LEU A 6 -14.28 1.37 -27.85
CA LEU A 6 -14.32 2.49 -26.92
C LEU A 6 -14.76 1.93 -25.57
N VAL A 7 -13.90 1.98 -24.57
CA VAL A 7 -14.26 1.61 -23.19
C VAL A 7 -15.23 2.67 -22.69
N ARG A 8 -16.54 2.37 -22.75
CA ARG A 8 -17.57 3.29 -22.23
C ARG A 8 -17.38 3.42 -20.72
N PRO A 9 -17.38 4.64 -20.15
CA PRO A 9 -17.32 4.82 -18.70
C PRO A 9 -18.45 4.10 -17.99
N GLU A 10 -18.16 3.50 -16.83
CA GLU A 10 -19.18 2.96 -15.95
C GLU A 10 -19.91 4.12 -15.27
N VAL A 11 -21.24 4.09 -15.28
CA VAL A 11 -22.08 5.10 -14.63
C VAL A 11 -22.72 4.49 -13.40
N LEU A 12 -22.43 5.04 -12.23
CA LEU A 12 -22.98 4.59 -10.96
C LEU A 12 -24.11 5.49 -10.49
N ALA A 13 -25.29 4.91 -10.22
CA ALA A 13 -26.40 5.58 -9.61
C ALA A 13 -26.10 5.97 -8.14
N PRO A 14 -26.79 6.98 -7.58
CA PRO A 14 -26.55 7.42 -6.20
C PRO A 14 -26.63 6.31 -5.17
N GLU A 15 -27.64 5.46 -5.28
CA GLU A 15 -27.86 4.36 -4.34
C GLU A 15 -26.70 3.37 -4.31
N GLU A 16 -26.12 3.10 -5.47
CA GLU A 16 -25.02 2.15 -5.60
C GLU A 16 -23.71 2.72 -5.05
N TRP A 17 -23.28 3.91 -5.53
CA TRP A 17 -22.00 4.43 -5.11
C TRP A 17 -22.00 4.93 -3.65
N LEU A 18 -23.14 5.42 -3.12
CA LEU A 18 -23.26 5.78 -1.70
C LEU A 18 -23.13 4.56 -0.80
N LEU A 19 -23.75 3.42 -1.20
CA LEU A 19 -23.56 2.16 -0.49
C LEU A 19 -22.11 1.71 -0.46
N ARG A 20 -21.43 1.70 -1.60
CA ARG A 20 -20.00 1.37 -1.71
C ARG A 20 -19.12 2.30 -0.86
N ALA A 21 -19.42 3.60 -0.88
CA ALA A 21 -18.71 4.59 -0.07
C ALA A 21 -18.89 4.35 1.44
N LYS A 22 -20.12 3.99 1.88
CA LYS A 22 -20.42 3.67 3.29
C LYS A 22 -19.72 2.38 3.73
N GLU A 23 -19.73 1.36 2.90
CA GLU A 23 -19.03 0.10 3.19
C GLU A 23 -17.51 0.30 3.29
N HIS A 24 -16.95 1.08 2.38
CA HIS A 24 -15.54 1.46 2.43
C HIS A 24 -15.20 2.20 3.73
N GLN A 25 -16.00 3.21 4.11
CA GLN A 25 -15.80 3.93 5.36
C GLN A 25 -15.82 3.00 6.57
N ARG A 26 -16.80 2.08 6.64
CA ARG A 26 -16.90 1.09 7.73
C ARG A 26 -15.66 0.17 7.75
N ARG A 27 -15.18 -0.26 6.58
CA ARG A 27 -13.98 -1.09 6.44
C ARG A 27 -12.72 -0.36 6.93
N ALA A 28 -12.53 0.89 6.50
CA ALA A 28 -11.37 1.71 6.88
C ALA A 28 -11.42 2.16 8.35
N ALA A 29 -12.62 2.43 8.89
CA ALA A 29 -12.82 2.86 10.28
C ALA A 29 -12.29 1.84 11.30
N ARG A 30 -12.36 0.53 10.98
CA ARG A 30 -11.79 -0.54 11.83
C ARG A 30 -10.33 -0.32 12.19
N PHE A 31 -9.57 0.33 11.33
CA PHE A 31 -8.15 0.61 11.50
C PHE A 31 -7.87 2.05 11.92
N THR A 32 -8.62 2.99 11.35
CA THR A 32 -8.36 4.42 11.58
C THR A 32 -8.87 4.91 12.92
N GLU A 33 -10.02 4.44 13.38
CA GLU A 33 -10.59 4.87 14.67
C GLU A 33 -9.72 4.50 15.88
N PRO A 34 -9.25 3.24 16.04
CA PRO A 34 -8.35 2.89 17.14
C PRO A 34 -7.05 3.71 17.12
N TYR A 35 -6.48 3.94 15.94
CA TYR A 35 -5.29 4.78 15.79
C TYR A 35 -5.55 6.23 16.24
N LEU A 36 -6.65 6.83 15.79
CA LEU A 36 -6.99 8.21 16.15
C LEU A 36 -7.29 8.35 17.65
N GLN A 37 -7.95 7.37 18.27
CA GLN A 37 -8.17 7.31 19.71
C GLN A 37 -6.86 7.22 20.49
N ARG A 38 -5.93 6.35 20.09
CA ARG A 38 -4.60 6.28 20.72
C ARG A 38 -3.85 7.58 20.58
N ARG A 39 -3.82 8.14 19.38
CA ARG A 39 -3.15 9.40 19.09
C ARG A 39 -3.69 10.56 19.93
N SER A 40 -5.00 10.70 20.07
CA SER A 40 -5.64 11.74 20.90
C SER A 40 -5.31 11.58 22.38
N ALA A 41 -5.13 10.35 22.83
CA ALA A 41 -4.72 10.03 24.21
C ALA A 41 -3.19 10.06 24.45
N GLY A 42 -2.40 10.48 23.45
CA GLY A 42 -0.93 10.48 23.56
C GLY A 42 -0.30 9.08 23.64
N ARG A 43 -1.06 8.03 23.33
CA ARG A 43 -0.60 6.64 23.35
C ARG A 43 -0.08 6.19 21.99
N LYS A 44 0.82 5.22 21.99
CA LYS A 44 1.40 4.61 20.78
C LYS A 44 1.17 3.11 20.80
N HIS A 45 1.11 2.50 19.61
CA HIS A 45 1.08 1.06 19.44
C HIS A 45 2.18 0.63 18.45
N PRO A 46 3.09 -0.31 18.84
CA PRO A 46 4.30 -0.61 18.05
C PRO A 46 4.00 -1.26 16.69
N VAL A 47 2.88 -1.92 16.56
CA VAL A 47 2.46 -2.62 15.35
C VAL A 47 1.41 -1.81 14.58
N GLU A 48 0.29 -1.52 15.21
CA GLU A 48 -0.90 -0.96 14.54
C GLU A 48 -0.74 0.48 14.06
N ASP A 49 0.10 1.30 14.70
CA ASP A 49 0.30 2.68 14.29
C ASP A 49 1.25 2.82 13.10
N PHE A 50 1.95 1.73 12.73
CA PHE A 50 3.04 1.78 11.76
C PHE A 50 2.60 2.31 10.39
N LEU A 51 1.53 1.80 9.82
CA LEU A 51 1.11 2.20 8.46
C LEU A 51 0.69 3.68 8.39
N PHE A 52 0.19 4.25 9.50
CA PHE A 52 -0.21 5.66 9.58
C PHE A 52 0.93 6.61 9.91
N THR A 53 2.05 6.09 10.43
CA THR A 53 3.23 6.89 10.81
C THR A 53 4.35 6.78 9.78
N TYR A 54 4.50 5.61 9.16
CA TYR A 54 5.53 5.34 8.16
C TYR A 54 5.15 5.86 6.78
N TYR A 55 3.92 5.59 6.35
CA TYR A 55 3.40 6.10 5.08
C TYR A 55 2.77 7.48 5.23
N SER A 56 2.81 8.28 4.16
CA SER A 56 2.29 9.64 4.16
C SER A 56 0.77 9.73 4.00
N HIS A 57 0.06 8.60 3.88
CA HIS A 57 -1.38 8.55 3.70
C HIS A 57 -2.11 8.69 5.04
N LYS A 58 -2.79 9.81 5.21
CA LYS A 58 -3.48 10.14 6.47
C LYS A 58 -4.77 9.33 6.65
N PRO A 59 -5.19 9.02 7.89
CA PRO A 59 -6.44 8.30 8.15
C PRO A 59 -7.67 8.89 7.45
N GLY A 60 -7.83 10.22 7.45
CA GLY A 60 -8.93 10.89 6.75
C GLY A 60 -8.90 10.76 5.23
N GLN A 61 -7.74 10.49 4.63
CA GLN A 61 -7.62 10.18 3.20
C GLN A 61 -8.01 8.73 2.92
N LEU A 62 -7.63 7.80 3.80
CA LEU A 62 -8.02 6.40 3.69
C LEU A 62 -9.53 6.20 3.84
N LEU A 63 -10.21 7.01 4.64
CA LEU A 63 -11.66 6.99 4.79
C LEU A 63 -12.44 7.49 3.56
N ARG A 64 -11.80 8.21 2.64
CA ARG A 64 -12.46 8.70 1.43
C ARG A 64 -12.59 7.60 0.41
N TRP A 65 -13.81 7.38 -0.07
CA TRP A 65 -14.05 6.45 -1.15
C TRP A 65 -13.89 7.12 -2.52
N HIS A 66 -13.17 6.47 -3.42
CA HIS A 66 -12.97 6.84 -4.82
C HIS A 66 -13.37 5.68 -5.71
N PRO A 67 -14.18 5.91 -6.76
CA PRO A 67 -14.59 4.84 -7.69
C PRO A 67 -13.44 4.38 -8.60
N GLY A 68 -12.41 5.21 -8.77
CA GLY A 68 -11.33 5.01 -9.74
C GLY A 68 -11.56 5.71 -11.06
N ALA A 69 -10.60 5.59 -11.96
CA ALA A 69 -10.65 6.16 -13.30
C ALA A 69 -11.64 5.42 -14.19
N GLY A 70 -12.30 6.12 -15.10
CA GLY A 70 -13.29 5.56 -16.03
C GLY A 70 -14.67 5.32 -15.41
N VAL A 71 -14.95 5.93 -14.24
CA VAL A 71 -16.24 5.83 -13.55
C VAL A 71 -16.84 7.22 -13.39
N VAL A 72 -18.15 7.32 -13.61
CA VAL A 72 -18.98 8.49 -13.36
C VAL A 72 -19.89 8.21 -12.18
N VAL A 73 -19.94 9.12 -11.21
CA VAL A 73 -20.91 9.08 -10.11
C VAL A 73 -21.97 10.16 -10.33
N THR A 74 -23.25 9.83 -10.10
CA THR A 74 -24.39 10.70 -10.40
C THR A 74 -25.16 11.12 -9.14
N GLY A 75 -26.02 12.11 -9.26
CA GLY A 75 -26.87 12.64 -8.20
C GLY A 75 -26.27 13.84 -7.46
N ASP A 76 -27.10 14.54 -6.67
CA ASP A 76 -26.72 15.78 -5.98
C ASP A 76 -25.50 15.60 -5.06
N ALA A 77 -25.44 14.48 -4.34
CA ALA A 77 -24.32 14.16 -3.46
C ALA A 77 -22.99 13.94 -4.22
N ALA A 78 -23.02 13.69 -5.54
CA ALA A 78 -21.81 13.60 -6.34
C ALA A 78 -21.13 14.96 -6.51
N MET A 79 -21.91 16.06 -6.45
CA MET A 79 -21.40 17.42 -6.65
C MET A 79 -20.42 17.85 -5.56
N ASP A 80 -20.52 17.31 -4.35
CA ASP A 80 -19.55 17.56 -3.26
C ASP A 80 -18.12 17.17 -3.67
N ARG A 81 -17.98 16.27 -4.64
CA ARG A 81 -16.68 15.83 -5.16
C ARG A 81 -16.01 16.83 -6.10
N GLN A 82 -16.71 17.83 -6.60
CA GLN A 82 -16.10 18.89 -7.43
C GLN A 82 -14.98 19.62 -6.70
N GLY A 83 -15.09 19.76 -5.37
CA GLY A 83 -14.04 20.33 -4.53
C GLY A 83 -12.85 19.39 -4.27
N TRP A 84 -12.90 18.13 -4.70
CA TRP A 84 -11.85 17.18 -4.48
C TRP A 84 -10.80 17.25 -5.60
N LYS A 85 -9.56 17.10 -5.24
CA LYS A 85 -8.48 17.10 -6.22
C LYS A 85 -8.67 15.94 -7.21
N TYR A 86 -8.52 16.23 -8.51
CA TYR A 86 -8.70 15.31 -9.64
C TYR A 86 -10.14 14.82 -9.84
N TYR A 87 -11.12 15.66 -9.52
CA TYR A 87 -12.50 15.46 -9.92
C TYR A 87 -13.00 16.65 -10.73
N ARG A 88 -13.87 16.39 -11.69
CA ARG A 88 -14.53 17.41 -12.51
C ARG A 88 -15.99 17.02 -12.80
N PRO A 89 -16.87 17.98 -13.01
CA PRO A 89 -18.19 17.70 -13.56
C PRO A 89 -18.07 17.19 -15.00
N LEU A 90 -19.06 16.40 -15.44
CA LEU A 90 -19.21 16.07 -16.84
C LEU A 90 -19.69 17.30 -17.63
N SER A 91 -19.13 17.50 -18.84
CA SER A 91 -19.63 18.45 -19.81
C SER A 91 -20.99 18.03 -20.37
N ALA A 92 -21.74 18.97 -20.95
CA ALA A 92 -23.02 18.66 -21.61
C ALA A 92 -22.86 17.63 -22.73
N ALA A 93 -21.76 17.70 -23.50
CA ALA A 93 -21.45 16.74 -24.56
C ALA A 93 -21.25 15.32 -24.02
N GLU A 94 -20.47 15.16 -22.94
CA GLU A 94 -20.25 13.87 -22.29
C GLU A 94 -21.53 13.28 -21.72
N ARG A 95 -22.38 14.10 -21.11
CA ARG A 95 -23.70 13.69 -20.62
C ARG A 95 -24.59 13.18 -21.76
N GLY A 96 -24.59 13.87 -22.92
CA GLY A 96 -25.32 13.43 -24.10
C GLY A 96 -24.86 12.05 -24.60
N VAL A 97 -23.56 11.84 -24.69
CA VAL A 97 -22.98 10.55 -25.11
C VAL A 97 -23.34 9.41 -24.16
N LEU A 98 -23.43 9.70 -22.85
CA LEU A 98 -23.76 8.72 -21.82
C LEU A 98 -25.27 8.54 -21.62
N GLY A 99 -26.12 9.33 -22.28
CA GLY A 99 -27.58 9.30 -22.12
C GLY A 99 -28.04 9.85 -20.77
N LEU A 100 -27.27 10.78 -20.19
CA LEU A 100 -27.55 11.42 -18.90
C LEU A 100 -28.26 12.78 -19.05
N LEU A 101 -28.59 13.20 -20.28
CA LEU A 101 -29.42 14.38 -20.53
C LEU A 101 -30.89 13.97 -20.35
N THR A 102 -31.58 14.61 -19.44
CA THR A 102 -33.05 14.52 -19.32
C THR A 102 -33.69 15.74 -20.00
N GLU A 103 -34.91 15.59 -20.54
CA GLU A 103 -35.68 16.71 -21.10
C GLU A 103 -36.03 17.76 -20.05
N ASP A 104 -36.02 17.34 -18.76
CA ASP A 104 -36.25 18.20 -17.60
C ASP A 104 -34.88 18.74 -17.09
N LEU A 105 -34.47 19.90 -17.60
CA LEU A 105 -33.28 20.64 -17.15
C LEU A 105 -33.28 20.96 -15.64
N ALA A 106 -34.44 20.91 -14.97
CA ALA A 106 -34.59 21.08 -13.53
C ALA A 106 -34.16 19.81 -12.71
N ASN A 107 -34.11 18.65 -13.35
CA ASN A 107 -33.69 17.36 -12.77
C ASN A 107 -32.33 16.90 -13.28
N ASP A 108 -31.47 17.83 -13.71
CA ASP A 108 -30.11 17.52 -14.16
C ASP A 108 -29.25 17.11 -12.97
N ALA A 109 -29.49 15.87 -12.51
CA ALA A 109 -28.74 15.27 -11.41
C ALA A 109 -27.25 15.42 -11.70
N GLY A 110 -26.52 16.02 -10.75
CA GLY A 110 -25.06 16.23 -10.88
C GLY A 110 -24.36 14.97 -11.33
N ALA A 111 -23.37 15.10 -12.18
CA ALA A 111 -22.54 14.00 -12.63
C ALA A 111 -21.06 14.41 -12.59
N VAL A 112 -20.26 13.63 -11.87
CA VAL A 112 -18.85 13.92 -11.60
C VAL A 112 -18.00 12.70 -11.95
N THR A 113 -16.85 12.95 -12.55
CA THR A 113 -15.88 11.91 -12.91
C THR A 113 -14.47 12.29 -12.49
N PHE A 114 -13.57 11.33 -12.55
CA PHE A 114 -12.14 11.52 -12.36
C PHE A 114 -11.57 12.37 -13.51
N ASP A 115 -10.81 13.41 -13.17
CA ASP A 115 -10.10 14.29 -14.11
C ASP A 115 -8.75 13.66 -14.47
N HIS A 116 -8.76 12.76 -15.44
CA HIS A 116 -7.59 12.00 -15.85
C HIS A 116 -6.53 12.87 -16.52
N GLU A 117 -6.92 13.90 -17.30
CA GLU A 117 -5.97 14.81 -17.94
C GLU A 117 -5.15 15.60 -16.91
N LYS A 118 -5.84 16.18 -15.93
CA LYS A 118 -5.18 16.88 -14.82
C LYS A 118 -4.30 15.96 -14.01
N PHE A 119 -4.78 14.74 -13.71
CA PHE A 119 -4.00 13.75 -12.98
C PHE A 119 -2.74 13.36 -13.75
N ARG A 120 -2.85 13.03 -15.02
CA ARG A 120 -1.72 12.70 -15.88
C ARG A 120 -0.69 13.82 -15.92
N ARG A 121 -1.12 15.05 -16.17
CA ARG A 121 -0.23 16.21 -16.23
C ARG A 121 0.56 16.42 -14.93
N GLU A 122 -0.10 16.22 -13.77
CA GLU A 122 0.52 16.45 -12.47
C GLU A 122 1.23 15.21 -11.88
N ARG A 123 0.95 14.00 -12.38
CA ARG A 123 1.36 12.74 -11.75
C ARG A 123 2.09 11.78 -12.71
N ALA A 124 2.44 12.21 -13.93
CA ALA A 124 3.08 11.37 -14.93
C ALA A 124 4.30 10.60 -14.40
N GLU A 125 5.19 11.29 -13.70
CA GLU A 125 6.42 10.68 -13.17
C GLU A 125 6.13 9.58 -12.13
N ILE A 126 5.18 9.81 -11.21
CA ILE A 126 4.85 8.82 -10.18
C ILE A 126 4.12 7.61 -10.79
N VAL A 127 3.28 7.83 -11.81
CA VAL A 127 2.60 6.75 -12.56
C VAL A 127 3.63 5.90 -13.28
N ALA A 128 4.55 6.51 -14.02
CA ALA A 128 5.61 5.80 -14.74
C ALA A 128 6.53 5.02 -13.78
N PHE A 129 6.95 5.66 -12.68
CA PHE A 129 7.81 5.01 -11.69
C PHE A 129 7.11 3.83 -10.99
N ALA A 130 5.84 4.00 -10.57
CA ALA A 130 5.05 2.93 -9.98
C ALA A 130 4.93 1.73 -10.94
N ARG A 131 4.66 1.98 -12.23
CA ARG A 131 4.60 0.93 -13.24
C ARG A 131 5.92 0.15 -13.34
N VAL A 132 7.05 0.86 -13.41
CA VAL A 132 8.37 0.21 -13.50
C VAL A 132 8.65 -0.67 -12.29
N ILE A 133 8.38 -0.18 -11.07
CA ILE A 133 8.57 -0.94 -9.84
C ILE A 133 7.64 -2.16 -9.79
N LEU A 134 6.34 -1.96 -10.03
CA LEU A 134 5.35 -3.03 -9.96
C LEU A 134 5.62 -4.12 -11.00
N ALA A 135 5.86 -3.75 -12.26
CA ALA A 135 6.15 -4.70 -13.34
C ALA A 135 7.50 -5.42 -13.13
N GLY A 136 8.53 -4.66 -12.76
CA GLY A 136 9.85 -5.22 -12.48
C GLY A 136 9.82 -6.22 -11.32
N THR A 137 9.12 -5.89 -10.23
CA THR A 137 8.95 -6.80 -9.09
C THR A 137 8.14 -8.04 -9.48
N ALA A 138 7.06 -7.87 -10.26
CA ALA A 138 6.25 -9.00 -10.72
C ALA A 138 7.03 -10.03 -11.54
N ALA A 139 7.96 -9.56 -12.37
CA ALA A 139 8.71 -10.40 -13.31
C ALA A 139 9.86 -11.18 -12.68
N ARG A 140 10.27 -10.83 -11.44
CA ARG A 140 11.43 -11.47 -10.79
C ARG A 140 11.05 -12.72 -10.04
N PRO A 141 11.99 -13.68 -9.90
CA PRO A 141 11.79 -14.83 -9.02
C PRO A 141 11.72 -14.39 -7.56
N ALA A 142 10.80 -14.99 -6.80
CA ALA A 142 10.66 -14.77 -5.37
C ALA A 142 11.83 -15.37 -4.58
N ARG A 143 12.36 -14.64 -3.61
CA ARG A 143 13.40 -15.09 -2.68
C ARG A 143 12.85 -15.01 -1.25
N PHE A 144 12.91 -16.12 -0.50
CA PHE A 144 12.28 -16.29 0.80
C PHE A 144 13.30 -16.46 1.96
N ALA A 145 14.49 -15.91 1.82
CA ALA A 145 15.59 -16.09 2.78
C ALA A 145 15.81 -14.91 3.74
N CYS A 146 14.89 -13.94 3.79
CA CYS A 146 15.06 -12.77 4.67
C CYS A 146 14.71 -13.03 6.13
N PHE A 147 13.68 -13.86 6.41
CA PHE A 147 13.19 -14.21 7.76
C PHE A 147 12.99 -13.01 8.71
N GLY A 148 12.69 -11.80 8.22
CA GLY A 148 12.55 -10.62 9.08
C GLY A 148 13.88 -10.10 9.66
N LEU A 149 15.04 -10.63 9.23
CA LEU A 149 16.36 -10.24 9.74
C LEU A 149 16.69 -8.76 9.58
N HIS A 150 15.93 -8.01 8.77
CA HIS A 150 16.08 -6.57 8.68
C HIS A 150 15.72 -5.87 10.00
N GLU A 151 14.70 -6.32 10.74
CA GLU A 151 14.37 -5.76 12.06
C GLU A 151 15.48 -6.07 13.08
N TRP A 152 16.11 -7.24 13.01
CA TRP A 152 17.26 -7.59 13.84
C TRP A 152 18.51 -6.77 13.50
N ALA A 153 18.76 -6.53 12.22
CA ALA A 153 19.88 -5.71 11.75
C ALA A 153 19.75 -4.23 12.16
N MET A 154 18.52 -3.74 12.37
CA MET A 154 18.26 -2.38 12.85
C MET A 154 18.62 -2.17 14.33
N VAL A 155 18.77 -3.25 15.10
CA VAL A 155 19.14 -3.19 16.54
C VAL A 155 20.43 -3.96 16.84
N TYR A 156 21.16 -4.37 15.82
CA TYR A 156 22.45 -5.02 15.98
C TYR A 156 23.44 -4.09 16.69
N LYS A 157 24.15 -4.63 17.70
CA LYS A 157 25.01 -3.86 18.62
C LYS A 157 24.24 -2.72 19.31
N SER A 158 23.04 -3.04 19.83
CA SER A 158 22.14 -2.10 20.48
C SER A 158 22.77 -1.33 21.65
N ARG A 159 23.72 -1.93 22.36
CA ARG A 159 24.47 -1.22 23.42
C ARG A 159 25.27 0.00 22.89
N LEU A 160 25.67 -0.03 21.62
CA LEU A 160 26.40 1.04 20.95
C LEU A 160 25.44 1.99 20.20
N ASN A 161 24.44 1.43 19.51
CA ASN A 161 23.62 2.17 18.55
C ASN A 161 22.24 2.58 19.12
N GLY A 162 21.87 2.08 20.31
CA GLY A 162 20.52 2.22 20.85
C GLY A 162 19.53 1.25 20.20
N VAL A 163 18.26 1.39 20.56
CA VAL A 163 17.14 0.58 20.08
C VAL A 163 16.13 1.50 19.44
N ARG A 164 15.61 1.16 18.27
CA ARG A 164 14.67 2.01 17.53
C ARG A 164 13.34 2.22 18.24
N HIS A 165 12.86 1.20 18.94
CA HIS A 165 11.68 1.25 19.80
C HIS A 165 12.10 1.17 21.25
N GLU A 166 12.58 2.28 21.83
CA GLU A 166 13.17 2.36 23.16
C GLU A 166 12.25 1.88 24.29
N TYR A 167 10.93 1.86 24.03
CA TYR A 167 9.91 1.41 24.98
C TYR A 167 9.59 -0.10 24.87
N LEU A 168 10.30 -0.83 24.02
CA LEU A 168 10.17 -2.29 23.86
C LEU A 168 11.47 -2.97 24.27
N ASP A 169 11.35 -4.02 25.08
CA ASP A 169 12.48 -4.86 25.43
C ASP A 169 12.88 -5.77 24.27
N LEU A 170 14.14 -6.13 24.20
CA LEU A 170 14.63 -7.15 23.28
C LEU A 170 14.41 -8.53 23.89
N ARG A 171 13.70 -9.41 23.18
CA ARG A 171 13.30 -10.78 23.61
C ARG A 171 14.49 -11.64 24.09
N LEU A 172 15.63 -11.49 23.45
CA LEU A 172 16.86 -12.23 23.75
C LEU A 172 17.93 -11.34 24.40
N GLY A 173 17.56 -10.13 24.82
CA GLY A 173 18.52 -9.13 25.25
C GLY A 173 19.47 -8.70 24.13
N ALA A 174 20.43 -7.82 24.45
CA ALA A 174 21.38 -7.30 23.46
C ALA A 174 22.29 -8.39 22.88
N GLU A 175 22.86 -9.23 23.75
CA GLU A 175 23.83 -10.27 23.35
C GLU A 175 23.17 -11.40 22.53
N GLY A 176 21.97 -11.84 22.91
CA GLY A 176 21.22 -12.84 22.16
C GLY A 176 20.80 -12.31 20.79
N THR A 177 20.39 -11.04 20.71
CA THR A 177 20.07 -10.37 19.45
C THR A 177 21.29 -10.31 18.52
N ASP A 178 22.44 -9.91 19.05
CA ASP A 178 23.70 -9.87 18.31
C ASP A 178 24.08 -11.25 17.77
N THR A 179 23.94 -12.29 18.59
CA THR A 179 24.22 -13.67 18.19
C THR A 179 23.36 -14.13 17.02
N VAL A 180 22.06 -13.83 17.02
CA VAL A 180 21.17 -14.16 15.89
C VAL A 180 21.63 -13.49 14.60
N VAL A 181 22.00 -12.21 14.65
CA VAL A 181 22.49 -11.47 13.49
C VAL A 181 23.80 -12.07 12.97
N GLU A 182 24.75 -12.36 13.85
CA GLU A 182 26.07 -12.89 13.50
C GLU A 182 26.01 -14.31 12.91
N GLN A 183 25.06 -15.13 13.37
CA GLN A 183 24.86 -16.50 12.88
C GLN A 183 23.94 -16.58 11.65
N SER A 184 23.37 -15.47 11.22
CA SER A 184 22.41 -15.46 10.14
C SER A 184 23.00 -14.87 8.86
N ARG A 185 22.57 -15.41 7.69
CA ARG A 185 22.87 -14.81 6.40
C ARG A 185 21.80 -13.78 6.06
N ILE A 186 22.17 -12.51 6.11
CA ILE A 186 21.25 -11.40 5.79
C ILE A 186 21.28 -11.11 4.29
N GLY A 187 20.11 -11.11 3.66
CA GLY A 187 19.93 -10.88 2.21
C GLY A 187 18.78 -9.94 1.91
N CYS A 188 18.71 -8.79 2.61
CA CYS A 188 17.69 -7.78 2.36
C CYS A 188 17.90 -7.11 1.01
N SER A 189 16.85 -7.10 0.16
CA SER A 189 16.86 -6.48 -1.17
C SER A 189 16.07 -5.16 -1.23
N HIS A 190 15.50 -4.71 -0.10
CA HIS A 190 14.63 -3.53 -0.05
C HIS A 190 15.38 -2.33 0.53
N PHE A 191 15.47 -1.24 -0.24
CA PHE A 191 16.22 -0.06 0.17
C PHE A 191 15.65 0.60 1.45
N ASP A 192 14.34 0.79 1.51
CA ASP A 192 13.69 1.46 2.66
C ASP A 192 13.78 0.65 3.97
N ALA A 193 14.09 -0.65 3.92
CA ALA A 193 14.43 -1.43 5.11
C ALA A 193 15.94 -1.34 5.40
N TYR A 194 16.79 -1.57 4.38
CA TYR A 194 18.24 -1.61 4.52
C TYR A 194 18.85 -0.30 5.03
N ARG A 195 18.29 0.86 4.65
CA ARG A 195 18.79 2.18 5.08
C ARG A 195 18.73 2.42 6.60
N PHE A 196 18.02 1.56 7.33
CA PHE A 196 17.90 1.64 8.78
C PHE A 196 18.83 0.67 9.53
N TYR A 197 19.62 -0.11 8.81
CA TYR A 197 20.60 -0.97 9.44
C TYR A 197 21.60 -0.16 10.24
N THR A 198 22.06 -0.73 11.37
CA THR A 198 23.19 -0.13 12.08
C THR A 198 24.44 -0.15 11.20
N PRO A 199 25.40 0.77 11.44
CA PRO A 199 26.65 0.78 10.68
C PRO A 199 27.39 -0.56 10.69
N GLN A 200 27.28 -1.32 11.77
CA GLN A 200 27.90 -2.63 11.92
C GLN A 200 27.11 -3.74 11.21
N ALA A 201 25.78 -3.62 11.08
CA ALA A 201 24.96 -4.60 10.37
C ALA A 201 24.99 -4.40 8.84
N ALA A 202 25.14 -3.19 8.35
CA ALA A 202 25.10 -2.91 6.91
C ALA A 202 26.13 -3.76 6.11
N PRO A 203 27.37 -3.97 6.54
CA PRO A 203 28.31 -4.85 5.86
C PRO A 203 27.92 -6.33 5.82
N LEU A 204 27.10 -6.79 6.78
CA LEU A 204 26.65 -8.18 6.88
C LEU A 204 25.56 -8.54 5.85
N ASN A 205 24.89 -7.52 5.28
CA ASN A 205 23.93 -7.78 4.21
C ASN A 205 24.66 -8.16 2.91
N THR A 206 24.29 -9.29 2.32
CA THR A 206 24.92 -9.82 1.09
C THR A 206 24.61 -8.98 -0.15
N LEU A 207 23.58 -8.14 -0.08
CA LEU A 207 23.16 -7.21 -1.14
C LEU A 207 23.43 -5.77 -0.73
N ARG A 208 23.39 -4.87 -1.70
CA ARG A 208 23.57 -3.42 -1.46
C ARG A 208 22.42 -2.64 -2.11
N PRO A 209 21.20 -2.74 -1.55
CA PRO A 209 20.06 -1.99 -2.07
C PRO A 209 20.26 -0.49 -1.84
N SER A 210 20.04 0.29 -2.89
CA SER A 210 20.06 1.75 -2.87
C SER A 210 18.82 2.30 -3.56
N ARG A 211 18.62 3.61 -3.47
CA ARG A 211 17.49 4.26 -4.16
C ARG A 211 17.62 4.11 -5.68
N GLU A 212 18.84 4.16 -6.20
CA GLU A 212 19.13 4.10 -7.63
C GLU A 212 18.86 2.71 -8.21
N ASN A 213 19.15 1.64 -7.44
CA ASN A 213 18.97 0.26 -7.90
C ASN A 213 17.67 -0.41 -7.36
N GLN A 214 16.80 0.34 -6.69
CA GLN A 214 15.55 -0.18 -6.11
C GLN A 214 14.73 -0.97 -7.13
N ARG A 215 14.57 -0.39 -8.33
CA ARG A 215 13.79 -1.01 -9.42
C ARG A 215 14.35 -2.36 -9.89
N ASP A 216 15.63 -2.63 -9.64
CA ASP A 216 16.31 -3.85 -10.07
C ASP A 216 16.45 -4.87 -8.94
N MET A 217 16.26 -4.42 -7.68
CA MET A 217 16.49 -5.20 -6.47
C MET A 217 15.19 -5.73 -5.84
N GLU A 218 14.07 -5.00 -5.94
CA GLU A 218 12.81 -5.45 -5.36
C GLU A 218 12.31 -6.73 -6.02
N GLN A 219 11.78 -7.65 -5.21
CA GLN A 219 11.33 -8.97 -5.66
C GLN A 219 10.12 -9.45 -4.85
N PRO A 220 9.28 -10.36 -5.38
CA PRO A 220 7.95 -10.65 -4.82
C PRO A 220 7.95 -11.40 -3.49
N GLY A 221 9.05 -12.04 -3.10
CA GLY A 221 9.20 -12.66 -1.78
C GLY A 221 9.54 -11.67 -0.65
N CYS A 222 9.84 -10.39 -0.97
CA CYS A 222 10.17 -9.38 0.02
C CYS A 222 8.91 -8.83 0.69
N LEU A 223 8.81 -8.92 2.03
CA LEU A 223 7.67 -8.36 2.78
C LEU A 223 7.50 -6.86 2.57
N HIS A 224 8.59 -6.09 2.60
CA HIS A 224 8.53 -4.65 2.39
C HIS A 224 8.07 -4.27 0.98
N ALA A 225 8.54 -4.97 -0.07
CA ALA A 225 8.03 -4.76 -1.43
C ALA A 225 6.54 -5.11 -1.56
N ASN A 226 6.04 -6.02 -0.74
CA ASN A 226 4.63 -6.40 -0.68
C ASN A 226 3.80 -5.40 0.15
N MET A 227 4.33 -4.88 1.26
CA MET A 227 3.72 -3.76 2.00
C MET A 227 3.65 -2.49 1.14
N ASP A 228 4.66 -2.24 0.33
CA ASP A 228 4.73 -1.08 -0.56
C ASP A 228 3.66 -1.10 -1.67
N LEU A 229 2.90 -2.20 -1.87
CA LEU A 229 1.70 -2.17 -2.71
C LEU A 229 0.70 -1.12 -2.21
N TYR A 230 0.55 -0.98 -0.88
CA TYR A 230 -0.25 0.09 -0.29
C TYR A 230 0.33 1.47 -0.62
N LYS A 231 1.65 1.65 -0.54
CA LYS A 231 2.33 2.91 -0.93
C LYS A 231 2.00 3.31 -2.37
N TRP A 232 2.09 2.38 -3.30
CA TRP A 232 1.78 2.63 -4.70
C TRP A 232 0.29 2.88 -4.89
N ALA A 233 -0.58 2.10 -4.25
CA ALA A 233 -2.02 2.24 -4.34
C ALA A 233 -2.48 3.64 -3.90
N TYR A 234 -2.11 4.12 -2.71
CA TYR A 234 -2.54 5.45 -2.28
C TYR A 234 -1.89 6.60 -3.04
N LYS A 235 -0.66 6.42 -3.54
CA LYS A 235 -0.01 7.44 -4.40
C LYS A 235 -0.67 7.59 -5.76
N LEU A 236 -1.33 6.55 -6.24
CA LEU A 236 -2.11 6.56 -7.48
C LEU A 236 -3.58 6.93 -7.25
N SER A 237 -4.05 7.01 -6.01
CA SER A 237 -5.39 7.51 -5.68
C SER A 237 -5.54 8.99 -6.11
N PRO A 238 -6.71 9.41 -6.63
CA PRO A 238 -7.97 8.69 -6.76
C PRO A 238 -8.18 7.96 -8.10
N ALA A 239 -7.13 7.75 -8.90
CA ALA A 239 -7.23 7.00 -10.15
C ALA A 239 -7.56 5.52 -9.95
N LEU A 240 -7.28 4.98 -8.75
CA LEU A 240 -7.59 3.62 -8.37
C LEU A 240 -8.92 3.54 -7.58
N PRO A 241 -9.70 2.45 -7.73
CA PRO A 241 -10.83 2.21 -6.85
C PRO A 241 -10.36 1.98 -5.41
N SER A 242 -11.08 2.57 -4.45
CA SER A 242 -10.70 2.51 -3.03
C SER A 242 -10.72 1.11 -2.46
N GLU A 243 -11.50 0.20 -3.03
CA GLU A 243 -11.50 -1.21 -2.67
C GLU A 243 -10.12 -1.84 -2.88
N LEU A 244 -9.44 -1.51 -4.00
CA LEU A 244 -8.08 -1.99 -4.27
C LEU A 244 -7.07 -1.36 -3.32
N VAL A 245 -7.23 -0.08 -2.97
CA VAL A 245 -6.39 0.60 -1.97
C VAL A 245 -6.51 -0.09 -0.62
N MET A 246 -7.74 -0.43 -0.20
CA MET A 246 -7.99 -1.14 1.07
C MET A 246 -7.45 -2.57 1.05
N ASP A 247 -7.58 -3.30 -0.06
CA ASP A 247 -6.99 -4.64 -0.18
C ASP A 247 -5.47 -4.60 0.02
N CYS A 248 -4.79 -3.59 -0.57
CA CYS A 248 -3.37 -3.38 -0.36
C CYS A 248 -3.05 -2.95 1.08
N PHE A 249 -3.89 -2.13 1.70
CA PHE A 249 -3.73 -1.71 3.09
C PHE A 249 -3.84 -2.89 4.06
N GLU A 250 -4.88 -3.70 3.94
CA GLU A 250 -5.11 -4.86 4.82
C GLU A 250 -4.03 -5.93 4.66
N LEU A 251 -3.53 -6.14 3.44
CA LEU A 251 -2.36 -6.99 3.24
C LEU A 251 -1.13 -6.43 3.96
N SER A 252 -0.85 -5.13 3.82
CA SER A 252 0.28 -4.46 4.47
C SER A 252 0.16 -4.53 5.99
N TRP A 253 -1.06 -4.44 6.53
CA TRP A 253 -1.34 -4.58 7.95
C TRP A 253 -0.94 -5.98 8.47
N ARG A 254 -1.44 -7.04 7.83
CA ARG A 254 -1.11 -8.44 8.21
C ARG A 254 0.39 -8.76 8.05
N ILE A 255 1.03 -8.20 7.02
CA ILE A 255 2.48 -8.31 6.85
C ILE A 255 3.20 -7.65 8.02
N ARG A 256 2.79 -6.43 8.40
CA ARG A 256 3.43 -5.74 9.54
C ARG A 256 3.25 -6.50 10.85
N GLU A 257 2.09 -7.08 11.11
CA GLU A 257 1.86 -7.92 12.30
C GLU A 257 2.86 -9.07 12.34
N MET A 258 2.95 -9.86 11.26
CA MET A 258 3.87 -10.99 11.20
C MET A 258 5.34 -10.55 11.29
N ASP A 259 5.71 -9.45 10.65
CA ASP A 259 7.07 -8.94 10.64
C ASP A 259 7.52 -8.53 12.06
N MET A 260 6.62 -7.90 12.81
CA MET A 260 6.87 -7.54 14.22
C MET A 260 6.89 -8.76 15.14
N GLN A 261 6.04 -9.77 14.92
CA GLN A 261 6.12 -11.04 15.66
C GLN A 261 7.46 -11.76 15.46
N ALA A 262 8.06 -11.62 14.26
CA ALA A 262 9.38 -12.17 13.94
C ALA A 262 10.55 -11.27 14.33
N SER A 263 10.29 -10.07 14.84
CA SER A 263 11.30 -9.09 15.23
C SER A 263 12.01 -9.48 16.54
N PRO A 264 13.11 -8.83 16.89
CA PRO A 264 13.79 -9.04 18.16
C PRO A 264 13.03 -8.51 19.38
N TYR A 265 11.96 -7.73 19.19
CA TYR A 265 11.23 -7.09 20.27
C TYR A 265 10.29 -8.05 21.01
N ASP A 266 10.12 -7.84 22.31
CA ASP A 266 9.08 -8.49 23.10
C ASP A 266 7.76 -7.74 22.93
N LEU A 267 6.78 -8.39 22.34
CA LEU A 267 5.45 -7.87 22.08
C LEU A 267 4.36 -8.60 22.89
N SER A 268 4.74 -9.43 23.86
CA SER A 268 3.80 -10.23 24.65
C SER A 268 2.79 -9.36 25.41
N ALA A 269 3.22 -8.21 25.95
CA ALA A 269 2.35 -7.23 26.59
C ALA A 269 1.33 -6.58 25.63
N TRP A 270 1.54 -6.74 24.31
CA TRP A 270 0.65 -6.24 23.26
C TRP A 270 -0.21 -7.34 22.63
N GLY A 271 -0.13 -8.58 23.17
CA GLY A 271 -0.90 -9.73 22.69
C GLY A 271 -0.36 -10.41 21.43
N TYR A 272 0.90 -10.18 21.07
CA TYR A 272 1.53 -10.82 19.92
C TYR A 272 2.52 -11.89 20.36
N GLU A 273 2.24 -13.14 20.00
CA GLU A 273 3.17 -14.26 20.20
C GLU A 273 4.35 -14.18 19.22
N PRO A 274 5.58 -14.44 19.66
CA PRO A 274 6.75 -14.34 18.83
C PRO A 274 6.87 -15.49 17.82
N ILE A 275 7.22 -15.16 16.58
CA ILE A 275 7.74 -16.10 15.59
C ILE A 275 9.26 -16.18 15.78
N ARG A 276 9.73 -17.25 16.39
CA ARG A 276 11.13 -17.42 16.83
C ARG A 276 12.04 -17.80 15.66
N ILE A 277 12.42 -16.84 14.82
CA ILE A 277 13.25 -17.08 13.62
C ILE A 277 14.67 -17.58 13.96
N GLU A 278 15.10 -17.49 15.20
CA GLU A 278 16.31 -18.10 15.72
C GLU A 278 16.22 -19.64 15.80
N THR A 279 15.01 -20.21 15.70
CA THR A 279 14.77 -21.67 15.65
C THR A 279 14.41 -22.15 14.24
N ALA A 280 14.57 -23.45 13.98
CA ALA A 280 14.17 -24.06 12.71
C ALA A 280 12.66 -23.98 12.48
N GLU A 281 11.87 -24.23 13.53
CA GLU A 281 10.41 -24.17 13.52
C GLU A 281 9.90 -22.76 13.19
N GLY A 282 10.44 -21.74 13.87
CA GLY A 282 10.07 -20.35 13.62
C GLY A 282 10.45 -19.88 12.22
N ARG A 283 11.60 -20.31 11.68
CA ARG A 283 11.95 -20.05 10.27
C ARG A 283 11.00 -20.73 9.30
N ALA A 284 10.58 -21.95 9.57
CA ALA A 284 9.60 -22.65 8.74
C ALA A 284 8.24 -21.96 8.76
N GLN A 285 7.77 -21.53 9.94
CA GLN A 285 6.53 -20.77 10.11
C GLN A 285 6.59 -19.45 9.33
N TYR A 286 7.66 -18.67 9.50
CA TYR A 286 7.86 -17.41 8.80
C TYR A 286 7.87 -17.60 7.28
N ALA A 287 8.62 -18.59 6.78
CA ALA A 287 8.73 -18.86 5.36
C ALA A 287 7.39 -19.29 4.73
N ALA A 288 6.57 -20.04 5.47
CA ALA A 288 5.23 -20.43 5.03
C ALA A 288 4.32 -19.21 4.88
N ALA A 289 4.26 -18.33 5.88
CA ALA A 289 3.49 -17.10 5.84
C ALA A 289 4.00 -16.14 4.75
N GLN A 290 5.32 -15.99 4.61
CA GLN A 290 5.94 -15.15 3.58
C GLN A 290 5.56 -15.61 2.16
N ARG A 291 5.46 -16.90 1.89
CA ARG A 291 4.99 -17.44 0.59
C ARG A 291 3.53 -17.06 0.34
N GLY A 292 2.65 -17.23 1.33
CA GLY A 292 1.24 -16.85 1.21
C GLY A 292 1.07 -15.35 0.92
N PHE A 293 1.80 -14.49 1.62
CA PHE A 293 1.82 -13.05 1.34
C PHE A 293 2.36 -12.71 -0.06
N SER A 294 3.38 -13.43 -0.51
CA SER A 294 3.92 -13.25 -1.86
C SER A 294 2.87 -13.56 -2.94
N GLU A 295 2.15 -14.67 -2.80
CA GLU A 295 1.11 -15.09 -3.75
C GLU A 295 -0.06 -14.08 -3.78
N GLU A 296 -0.53 -13.63 -2.63
CA GLU A 296 -1.57 -12.61 -2.54
C GLU A 296 -1.10 -11.26 -3.13
N SER A 297 0.13 -10.87 -2.81
CA SER A 297 0.76 -9.65 -3.34
C SER A 297 0.88 -9.67 -4.86
N GLN A 298 1.19 -10.82 -5.46
CA GLN A 298 1.26 -10.92 -6.92
C GLN A 298 -0.11 -10.68 -7.57
N LYS A 299 -1.20 -11.16 -6.96
CA LYS A 299 -2.56 -10.89 -7.44
C LYS A 299 -2.91 -9.40 -7.36
N LEU A 300 -2.62 -8.76 -6.23
CA LEU A 300 -2.85 -7.33 -6.04
C LEU A 300 -1.97 -6.49 -6.97
N ARG A 301 -0.72 -6.89 -7.17
CA ARG A 301 0.21 -6.24 -8.11
C ARG A 301 -0.31 -6.31 -9.55
N GLY A 302 -0.86 -7.45 -9.96
CA GLY A 302 -1.54 -7.59 -11.24
C GLY A 302 -2.74 -6.66 -11.39
N ARG A 303 -3.57 -6.52 -10.33
CA ARG A 303 -4.71 -5.59 -10.34
C ARG A 303 -4.26 -4.12 -10.42
N LEU A 304 -3.17 -3.73 -9.73
CA LEU A 304 -2.60 -2.40 -9.82
C LEU A 304 -2.08 -2.10 -11.24
N LEU A 305 -1.39 -3.05 -11.86
CA LEU A 305 -0.91 -2.90 -13.24
C LEU A 305 -2.07 -2.79 -14.23
N ALA A 306 -3.11 -3.62 -14.10
CA ALA A 306 -4.31 -3.53 -14.93
C ALA A 306 -5.03 -2.18 -14.79
N ALA A 307 -5.09 -1.63 -13.58
CA ALA A 307 -5.66 -0.30 -13.36
C ALA A 307 -4.82 0.83 -14.00
N LEU A 308 -3.49 0.69 -14.02
CA LEU A 308 -2.61 1.60 -14.75
C LEU A 308 -2.79 1.47 -16.27
N ASP A 309 -3.00 0.25 -16.80
CA ASP A 309 -3.28 0.04 -18.23
C ASP A 309 -4.63 0.65 -18.63
N ASN A 310 -5.63 0.56 -17.75
CA ASN A 310 -6.92 1.22 -17.96
C ASN A 310 -6.75 2.75 -17.99
N LEU A 311 -5.96 3.34 -17.08
CA LEU A 311 -5.67 4.76 -17.07
C LEU A 311 -5.03 5.21 -18.39
N ASP A 312 -4.06 4.47 -18.93
CA ASP A 312 -3.43 4.77 -20.23
C ASP A 312 -4.42 4.61 -21.42
N SER A 313 -5.44 3.76 -21.26
CA SER A 313 -6.46 3.56 -22.30
C SER A 313 -7.40 4.76 -22.41
N LEU A 314 -7.73 5.40 -21.27
CA LEU A 314 -8.52 6.64 -21.26
C LEU A 314 -7.80 7.78 -21.96
N ASP A 315 -6.49 7.88 -21.83
CA ASP A 315 -5.65 8.88 -22.49
C ASP A 315 -5.71 8.80 -24.03
N ARG A 316 -5.88 7.59 -24.58
CA ARG A 316 -5.92 7.37 -26.04
C ARG A 316 -7.27 7.71 -26.67
N MET A 317 -8.27 8.00 -25.86
CA MET A 317 -9.63 8.32 -26.35
C MET A 317 -9.81 9.83 -26.60
N ASP A 318 -9.03 10.67 -25.95
CA ASP A 318 -9.17 12.13 -26.00
C ASP A 318 -8.15 12.78 -26.97
N GLY A 319 -7.27 12.03 -27.60
CA GLY A 319 -6.29 12.46 -28.61
C GLY A 319 -6.60 11.91 -30.00
#